data_4f843247033ce20d3dffc21e5b3d64b9
#
_entry.id   4f843247033ce20d3dffc21e5b3d64b9
#
_cell.length_a   1.000
_cell.length_b   1.000
_cell.length_c   1.000
_cell.angle_alpha   90.00
_cell.angle_beta   90.00
_cell.angle_gamma   90.00
#
_symmetry.space_group_name_H-M   'P 1'
#
loop_
_entity.id
_entity.type
_entity.pdbx_description
1 polymer ?
#
loop_
_entity_poly.entity_id
_entity_poly.type
_entity_poly.pdbx_seq_one_letter_code
_entity_poly.pdbx_strand_id
1 'polypeptide(L)'
;MTAPMRVAVLTISDSVARGERIDLSGPAVIQRCRDLGWEVTSSLKCSDDPGQVRSHLRQLADSRRVDLILTTGGTGLGPRDNTPEATLDIAEKIIPGLAEEMRRKGAELTPNAILSRGVAVVRDLCLILNLPGSPKGAVESLDALAQLLPHALHVLHGARHD
;
A
#
# COMPACT_ATOMS: atom_id res chain seq x y z
N MET A 1 2.35 -25.65 -7.69
CA MET A 1 2.00 -24.67 -6.64
C MET A 1 2.75 -23.38 -6.86
N THR A 2 2.05 -22.27 -6.87
CA THR A 2 2.68 -20.96 -6.93
C THR A 2 3.15 -20.55 -5.54
N ALA A 3 4.30 -19.89 -5.48
CA ALA A 3 4.79 -19.31 -4.23
C ALA A 3 3.81 -18.24 -3.74
N PRO A 4 3.65 -18.05 -2.42
CA PRO A 4 2.80 -16.98 -1.89
C PRO A 4 3.34 -15.62 -2.29
N MET A 5 2.43 -14.65 -2.42
CA MET A 5 2.77 -13.25 -2.67
C MET A 5 3.60 -12.70 -1.50
N ARG A 6 4.73 -12.08 -1.81
CA ARG A 6 5.63 -11.49 -0.81
C ARG A 6 5.25 -10.03 -0.61
N VAL A 7 4.89 -9.69 0.60
CA VAL A 7 4.35 -8.36 0.93
C VAL A 7 5.23 -7.63 1.94
N ALA A 8 5.47 -6.36 1.70
CA ALA A 8 6.01 -5.44 2.68
C ALA A 8 4.93 -4.46 3.13
N VAL A 9 4.87 -4.17 4.41
CA VAL A 9 3.94 -3.18 4.98
C VAL A 9 4.77 -2.03 5.54
N LEU A 10 4.46 -0.81 5.09
CA LEU A 10 5.13 0.41 5.52
C LEU A 10 4.10 1.34 6.17
N THR A 11 4.22 1.54 7.48
CA THR A 11 3.38 2.49 8.21
C THR A 11 4.04 3.87 8.14
N ILE A 12 3.32 4.85 7.64
CA ILE A 12 3.79 6.21 7.44
C ILE A 12 3.05 7.13 8.41
N SER A 13 3.74 7.60 9.44
CA SER A 13 3.17 8.44 10.48
C SER A 13 4.28 9.08 11.31
N ASP A 14 4.28 10.41 11.43
CA ASP A 14 5.23 11.11 12.27
C ASP A 14 5.15 10.65 13.72
N SER A 15 3.96 10.55 14.28
CA SER A 15 3.76 10.20 15.68
C SER A 15 4.12 8.74 15.98
N VAL A 16 3.85 7.82 15.07
CA VAL A 16 4.27 6.43 15.21
C VAL A 16 5.79 6.32 15.10
N ALA A 17 6.39 7.02 14.15
CA ALA A 17 7.84 7.00 13.95
C ALA A 17 8.59 7.53 15.19
N ARG A 18 8.02 8.53 15.88
CA ARG A 18 8.61 9.09 17.11
C ARG A 18 8.30 8.27 18.37
N GLY A 19 7.51 7.20 18.25
CA GLY A 19 7.11 6.41 19.42
C GLY A 19 6.05 7.06 20.30
N GLU A 20 5.42 8.14 19.85
CA GLU A 20 4.38 8.86 20.58
C GLU A 20 3.01 8.20 20.48
N ARG A 21 2.82 7.35 19.49
CA ARG A 21 1.57 6.67 19.21
C ARG A 21 1.83 5.23 18.78
N ILE A 22 0.98 4.31 19.23
CA ILE A 22 1.06 2.90 18.84
C ILE A 22 0.58 2.74 17.40
N ASP A 23 1.33 1.97 16.60
CA ASP A 23 0.91 1.60 15.25
C ASP A 23 -0.21 0.55 15.35
N LEU A 24 -1.40 0.91 14.93
CA LEU A 24 -2.55 0.00 14.88
C LEU A 24 -2.86 -0.46 13.47
N SER A 25 -2.64 0.39 12.46
CA SER A 25 -2.96 0.06 11.08
C SER A 25 -1.99 -0.95 10.46
N GLY A 26 -0.71 -0.81 10.74
CA GLY A 26 0.30 -1.75 10.24
C GLY A 26 0.00 -3.20 10.64
N PRO A 27 -0.13 -3.49 11.94
CA PRO A 27 -0.49 -4.84 12.38
C PRO A 27 -1.82 -5.36 11.82
N ALA A 28 -2.83 -4.51 11.67
CA ALA A 28 -4.11 -4.91 11.09
C ALA A 28 -3.96 -5.35 9.63
N VAL A 29 -3.20 -4.60 8.83
CA VAL A 29 -2.90 -4.94 7.44
C VAL A 29 -2.09 -6.24 7.36
N ILE A 30 -1.08 -6.38 8.22
CA ILE A 30 -0.25 -7.59 8.27
C ILE A 30 -1.11 -8.82 8.56
N GLN A 31 -1.98 -8.74 9.55
CA GLN A 31 -2.86 -9.86 9.89
C GLN A 31 -3.77 -10.21 8.72
N ARG A 32 -4.31 -9.21 8.04
CA ARG A 32 -5.16 -9.45 6.88
C ARG A 32 -4.40 -10.12 5.73
N CYS A 33 -3.16 -9.72 5.48
CA CYS A 33 -2.31 -10.37 4.49
C CYS A 33 -2.11 -11.85 4.82
N ARG A 34 -1.83 -12.16 6.08
CA ARG A 34 -1.67 -13.54 6.54
C ARG A 34 -2.94 -14.37 6.37
N ASP A 35 -4.09 -13.77 6.69
CA ASP A 35 -5.40 -14.41 6.51
C ASP A 35 -5.66 -14.74 5.03
N LEU A 36 -5.14 -13.93 4.11
CA LEU A 36 -5.23 -14.15 2.67
C LEU A 36 -4.21 -15.17 2.15
N GLY A 37 -3.34 -15.68 2.99
CA GLY A 37 -2.30 -16.64 2.61
C GLY A 37 -1.05 -15.99 2.02
N TRP A 38 -0.89 -14.69 2.17
CA TRP A 38 0.28 -13.97 1.67
C TRP A 38 1.40 -13.97 2.73
N GLU A 39 2.64 -13.88 2.27
CA GLU A 39 3.82 -13.85 3.13
C GLU A 39 4.24 -12.41 3.38
N VAL A 40 4.20 -11.97 4.63
CA VAL A 40 4.69 -10.64 5.00
C VAL A 40 6.18 -10.74 5.30
N THR A 41 7.00 -10.21 4.41
CA THR A 41 8.46 -10.31 4.49
C THR A 41 9.11 -9.12 5.19
N SER A 42 8.43 -7.98 5.25
CA SER A 42 8.94 -6.77 5.89
C SER A 42 7.81 -5.98 6.52
N SER A 43 8.08 -5.39 7.68
CA SER A 43 7.17 -4.49 8.37
C SER A 43 8.00 -3.31 8.88
N LEU A 44 7.79 -2.13 8.32
CA LEU A 44 8.59 -0.94 8.58
C LEU A 44 7.71 0.25 8.96
N LYS A 45 8.31 1.21 9.65
CA LYS A 45 7.67 2.47 10.02
C LYS A 45 8.57 3.61 9.59
N CYS A 46 7.98 4.70 9.11
CA CYS A 46 8.73 5.92 8.82
C CYS A 46 7.88 7.16 9.07
N SER A 47 8.54 8.31 9.09
CA SER A 47 7.85 9.60 9.23
C SER A 47 7.14 9.97 7.93
N ASP A 48 6.33 11.03 7.99
CA ASP A 48 5.67 11.61 6.81
C ASP A 48 6.63 12.42 5.91
N ASP A 49 7.91 12.46 6.23
CA ASP A 49 8.89 13.13 5.38
C ASP A 49 8.94 12.47 4.00
N PRO A 50 8.66 13.21 2.91
CA PRO A 50 8.61 12.61 1.57
C PRO A 50 9.90 11.92 1.14
N GLY A 51 11.05 12.45 1.55
CA GLY A 51 12.34 11.84 1.24
C GLY A 51 12.51 10.46 1.86
N GLN A 52 12.07 10.31 3.12
CA GLN A 52 12.10 9.01 3.81
C GLN A 52 11.14 8.02 3.15
N VAL A 53 9.94 8.47 2.81
CA VAL A 53 8.94 7.61 2.13
C VAL A 53 9.50 7.12 0.80
N ARG A 54 10.03 8.03 -0.03
CA ARG A 54 10.63 7.65 -1.32
C ARG A 54 11.76 6.64 -1.16
N SER A 55 12.64 6.88 -0.18
CA SER A 55 13.79 6.00 0.06
C SER A 55 13.36 4.58 0.42
N HIS A 56 12.39 4.44 1.34
CA HIS A 56 11.85 3.14 1.72
C HIS A 56 11.20 2.43 0.53
N LEU A 57 10.39 3.15 -0.25
CA LEU A 57 9.70 2.57 -1.39
C LEU A 57 10.68 2.08 -2.46
N ARG A 58 11.71 2.87 -2.78
CA ARG A 58 12.75 2.46 -3.74
C ARG A 58 13.49 1.22 -3.26
N GLN A 59 13.95 1.22 -2.01
CA GLN A 59 14.67 0.09 -1.45
C GLN A 59 13.87 -1.20 -1.53
N LEU A 60 12.62 -1.15 -1.11
CA LEU A 60 11.75 -2.32 -1.12
C LEU A 60 11.46 -2.80 -2.54
N ALA A 61 11.07 -1.90 -3.43
CA ALA A 61 10.72 -2.26 -4.79
C ALA A 61 11.92 -2.78 -5.59
N ASP A 62 13.08 -2.13 -5.45
CA ASP A 62 14.27 -2.47 -6.23
C ASP A 62 14.99 -3.71 -5.69
N SER A 63 14.66 -4.16 -4.48
CA SER A 63 15.26 -5.36 -3.88
C SER A 63 14.92 -6.65 -4.62
N ARG A 64 13.82 -6.66 -5.37
CA ARG A 64 13.23 -7.85 -6.00
C ARG A 64 12.86 -8.96 -5.01
N ARG A 65 12.69 -8.62 -3.74
CA ARG A 65 12.28 -9.53 -2.67
C ARG A 65 10.83 -9.32 -2.26
N VAL A 66 10.18 -8.31 -2.83
CA VAL A 66 8.81 -7.91 -2.48
C VAL A 66 8.00 -7.78 -3.78
N ASP A 67 6.84 -8.39 -3.80
CA ASP A 67 5.93 -8.32 -4.93
C ASP A 67 4.92 -7.18 -4.77
N LEU A 68 4.55 -6.90 -3.53
CA LEU A 68 3.53 -5.92 -3.19
C LEU A 68 3.97 -5.10 -1.98
N ILE A 69 3.96 -3.79 -2.11
CA ILE A 69 4.16 -2.87 -0.98
C ILE A 69 2.81 -2.25 -0.63
N LEU A 70 2.40 -2.39 0.62
CA LEU A 70 1.21 -1.74 1.16
C LEU A 70 1.67 -0.65 2.11
N THR A 71 1.39 0.61 1.77
CA THR A 71 1.61 1.70 2.72
C THR A 71 0.32 1.99 3.46
N THR A 72 0.39 2.47 4.68
CA THR A 72 -0.76 2.93 5.44
C THR A 72 -0.43 4.25 6.11
N GLY A 73 -1.28 5.25 5.89
CA GLY A 73 -1.11 6.60 6.41
C GLY A 73 -0.68 7.62 5.37
N GLY A 74 -0.83 8.88 5.69
CA GLY A 74 -0.39 10.01 4.87
C GLY A 74 -1.17 10.24 3.59
N THR A 75 -2.42 9.75 3.50
CA THR A 75 -3.22 9.86 2.26
C THR A 75 -4.32 10.92 2.33
N GLY A 76 -4.40 11.68 3.41
CA GLY A 76 -5.44 12.69 3.60
C GLY A 76 -5.13 14.05 3.00
N LEU A 77 -5.77 15.08 3.55
CA LEU A 77 -5.70 16.46 3.06
C LEU A 77 -4.79 17.36 3.91
N GLY A 78 -4.17 16.80 4.96
CA GLY A 78 -3.33 17.58 5.86
C GLY A 78 -2.01 17.98 5.22
N PRO A 79 -1.33 18.99 5.79
CA PRO A 79 -0.08 19.52 5.22
C PRO A 79 1.09 18.52 5.27
N ARG A 80 0.99 17.50 6.11
CA ARG A 80 2.00 16.45 6.21
C ARG A 80 1.60 15.18 5.47
N ASP A 81 0.42 15.14 4.83
CA ASP A 81 -0.06 13.98 4.08
C ASP A 81 0.52 14.01 2.67
N ASN A 82 1.69 13.40 2.49
CA ASN A 82 2.46 13.43 1.24
C ASN A 82 2.77 12.04 0.68
N THR A 83 2.13 11.00 1.21
CA THR A 83 2.37 9.63 0.74
C THR A 83 2.07 9.46 -0.75
N PRO A 84 0.95 9.98 -1.30
CA PRO A 84 0.67 9.84 -2.72
C PRO A 84 1.74 10.50 -3.59
N GLU A 85 2.16 11.71 -3.25
CA GLU A 85 3.18 12.45 -4.00
C GLU A 85 4.52 11.71 -3.99
N ALA A 86 4.96 11.24 -2.83
CA ALA A 86 6.19 10.46 -2.72
C ALA A 86 6.13 9.15 -3.53
N THR A 87 4.97 8.50 -3.52
CA THR A 87 4.75 7.27 -4.28
C THR A 87 4.78 7.53 -5.79
N LEU A 88 4.14 8.61 -6.24
CA LEU A 88 4.17 9.00 -7.65
C LEU A 88 5.59 9.35 -8.13
N ASP A 89 6.40 9.94 -7.27
CA ASP A 89 7.77 10.33 -7.62
C ASP A 89 8.65 9.13 -8.02
N ILE A 90 8.37 7.94 -7.49
CA ILE A 90 9.17 6.74 -7.76
C ILE A 90 8.44 5.76 -8.70
N ALA A 91 7.27 6.12 -9.17
CA ALA A 91 6.46 5.24 -10.00
C ALA A 91 6.97 5.20 -11.45
N GLU A 92 6.93 4.02 -12.04
CA GLU A 92 7.16 3.84 -13.47
C GLU A 92 5.84 3.81 -14.24
N LYS A 93 4.78 3.27 -13.61
CA LYS A 93 3.43 3.25 -14.17
C LYS A 93 2.42 3.53 -13.07
N ILE A 94 1.30 4.13 -13.44
CA ILE A 94 0.18 4.41 -12.53
C ILE A 94 -0.98 3.52 -12.94
N ILE A 95 -1.69 2.95 -11.95
CA ILE A 95 -2.86 2.12 -12.20
C ILE A 95 -4.07 2.81 -11.57
N PRO A 96 -4.70 3.77 -12.30
CA PRO A 96 -5.79 4.56 -11.73
C PRO A 96 -6.98 3.72 -11.26
N GLY A 97 -7.30 2.66 -12.00
CA GLY A 97 -8.45 1.82 -11.69
C GLY A 97 -8.40 1.15 -10.32
N LEU A 98 -7.21 0.79 -9.83
CA LEU A 98 -7.09 0.20 -8.51
C LEU A 98 -7.40 1.23 -7.41
N ALA A 99 -6.88 2.44 -7.54
CA ALA A 99 -7.16 3.52 -6.58
C ALA A 99 -8.62 3.93 -6.60
N GLU A 100 -9.22 4.00 -7.78
CA GLU A 100 -10.65 4.30 -7.96
C GLU A 100 -11.52 3.25 -7.27
N GLU A 101 -11.20 1.97 -7.43
CA GLU A 101 -11.96 0.89 -6.82
C GLU A 101 -11.85 0.90 -5.30
N MET A 102 -10.67 1.18 -4.77
CA MET A 102 -10.52 1.34 -3.31
C MET A 102 -11.44 2.43 -2.76
N ARG A 103 -11.47 3.59 -3.43
CA ARG A 103 -12.34 4.71 -3.01
C ARG A 103 -13.81 4.40 -3.19
N ARG A 104 -14.17 3.77 -4.31
CA ARG A 104 -15.56 3.42 -4.60
C ARG A 104 -16.14 2.48 -3.54
N LYS A 105 -15.44 1.39 -3.27
CA LYS A 105 -15.87 0.42 -2.27
C LYS A 105 -15.78 0.97 -0.85
N GLY A 106 -14.74 1.74 -0.56
CA GLY A 106 -14.59 2.39 0.72
C GLY A 106 -15.75 3.35 1.02
N ALA A 107 -16.22 4.08 0.03
CA ALA A 107 -17.33 5.02 0.19
C ALA A 107 -18.67 4.34 0.51
N GLU A 108 -18.85 3.08 0.11
CA GLU A 108 -20.04 2.30 0.48
C GLU A 108 -20.10 2.04 2.00
N LEU A 109 -18.94 1.97 2.65
CA LEU A 109 -18.81 1.70 4.09
C LEU A 109 -18.64 2.98 4.89
N THR A 110 -17.84 3.93 4.38
CA THR A 110 -17.53 5.19 5.03
C THR A 110 -17.49 6.29 3.96
N PRO A 111 -18.47 7.22 3.94
CA PRO A 111 -18.53 8.25 2.90
C PRO A 111 -17.24 9.06 2.73
N ASN A 112 -16.52 9.33 3.82
CA ASN A 112 -15.27 10.10 3.77
C ASN A 112 -14.12 9.36 3.07
N ALA A 113 -14.27 8.09 2.73
CA ALA A 113 -13.24 7.34 2.00
C ALA A 113 -12.89 7.97 0.64
N ILE A 114 -13.82 8.73 0.04
CA ILE A 114 -13.55 9.43 -1.22
C ILE A 114 -12.51 10.55 -1.08
N LEU A 115 -12.21 10.97 0.14
CA LEU A 115 -11.20 12.00 0.41
C LEU A 115 -9.77 11.43 0.44
N SER A 116 -9.63 10.12 0.42
CA SER A 116 -8.31 9.49 0.30
C SER A 116 -7.71 9.82 -1.06
N ARG A 117 -6.47 10.29 -1.06
CA ARG A 117 -5.71 10.59 -2.27
C ARG A 117 -4.74 9.48 -2.65
N GLY A 118 -4.86 8.33 -1.99
CA GLY A 118 -3.99 7.18 -2.23
C GLY A 118 -3.94 6.77 -3.69
N VAL A 119 -2.77 6.30 -4.12
CA VAL A 119 -2.51 5.87 -5.50
C VAL A 119 -2.08 4.41 -5.54
N ALA A 120 -2.13 3.84 -6.74
CA ALA A 120 -1.63 2.51 -7.03
C ALA A 120 -0.65 2.62 -8.20
N VAL A 121 0.57 2.14 -8.00
CA VAL A 121 1.63 2.30 -8.99
C VAL A 121 2.45 1.02 -9.14
N VAL A 122 3.24 0.97 -10.20
CA VAL A 122 4.23 -0.07 -10.44
C VAL A 122 5.61 0.56 -10.43
N ARG A 123 6.54 -0.10 -9.77
CA ARG A 123 7.97 0.16 -9.91
C ARG A 123 8.70 -1.17 -10.03
N ASP A 124 9.47 -1.34 -11.11
CA ASP A 124 10.14 -2.60 -11.44
C ASP A 124 9.10 -3.74 -11.46
N LEU A 125 9.29 -4.81 -10.70
CA LEU A 125 8.38 -5.94 -10.61
C LEU A 125 7.47 -5.87 -9.37
N CYS A 126 7.33 -4.69 -8.80
CA CYS A 126 6.61 -4.47 -7.54
C CYS A 126 5.39 -3.57 -7.76
N LEU A 127 4.27 -3.97 -7.17
CA LEU A 127 3.06 -3.17 -7.10
C LEU A 127 3.04 -2.42 -5.77
N ILE A 128 2.70 -1.15 -5.78
CA ILE A 128 2.65 -0.31 -4.57
C ILE A 128 1.26 0.29 -4.43
N LEU A 129 0.62 0.05 -3.28
CA LEU A 129 -0.71 0.58 -2.98
C LEU A 129 -0.66 1.44 -1.72
N ASN A 130 -1.26 2.63 -1.79
CA ASN A 130 -1.43 3.47 -0.60
C ASN A 130 -2.77 3.17 0.05
N LEU A 131 -2.73 2.72 1.31
CA LEU A 131 -3.92 2.48 2.13
C LEU A 131 -4.12 3.62 3.12
N PRO A 132 -5.37 3.90 3.55
CA PRO A 132 -5.63 4.91 4.57
C PRO A 132 -4.93 4.61 5.90
N GLY A 133 -4.82 5.62 6.76
CA GLY A 133 -4.14 5.49 8.05
C GLY A 133 -4.96 4.81 9.14
N SER A 134 -6.28 4.72 9.02
CA SER A 134 -7.07 4.01 10.03
C SER A 134 -7.00 2.50 9.82
N PRO A 135 -6.96 1.70 10.91
CA PRO A 135 -6.89 0.25 10.77
C PRO A 135 -8.05 -0.32 9.95
N LYS A 136 -9.26 0.12 10.25
CA LYS A 136 -10.46 -0.33 9.56
C LYS A 136 -10.45 0.07 8.09
N GLY A 137 -10.16 1.32 7.79
CA GLY A 137 -10.11 1.83 6.42
C GLY A 137 -9.02 1.15 5.59
N ALA A 138 -7.86 0.89 6.19
CA ALA A 138 -6.75 0.21 5.52
C ALA A 138 -7.16 -1.22 5.11
N VAL A 139 -7.77 -1.98 6.03
CA VAL A 139 -8.23 -3.35 5.74
C VAL A 139 -9.35 -3.36 4.71
N GLU A 140 -10.32 -2.45 4.83
CA GLU A 140 -11.41 -2.34 3.87
C GLU A 140 -10.90 -2.03 2.45
N SER A 141 -9.93 -1.12 2.35
CA SER A 141 -9.31 -0.77 1.05
C SER A 141 -8.55 -1.95 0.45
N LEU A 142 -7.82 -2.69 1.28
CA LEU A 142 -7.12 -3.89 0.83
C LEU A 142 -8.12 -4.95 0.36
N ASP A 143 -9.18 -5.19 1.12
CA ASP A 143 -10.20 -6.18 0.77
C ASP A 143 -10.90 -5.85 -0.55
N ALA A 144 -11.04 -4.57 -0.87
CA ALA A 144 -11.61 -4.15 -2.15
C ALA A 144 -10.82 -4.68 -3.35
N LEU A 145 -9.51 -4.90 -3.19
CA LEU A 145 -8.61 -5.30 -4.28
C LEU A 145 -8.05 -6.71 -4.13
N ALA A 146 -8.24 -7.36 -2.98
CA ALA A 146 -7.54 -8.59 -2.64
C ALA A 146 -7.67 -9.68 -3.71
N GLN A 147 -8.83 -9.83 -4.33
CA GLN A 147 -9.05 -10.83 -5.36
C GLN A 147 -8.37 -10.49 -6.68
N LEU A 148 -8.10 -9.21 -6.95
CA LEU A 148 -7.50 -8.74 -8.20
C LEU A 148 -5.97 -8.77 -8.16
N LEU A 149 -5.38 -8.64 -6.97
CA LEU A 149 -3.94 -8.45 -6.82
C LEU A 149 -3.10 -9.65 -7.32
N PRO A 150 -3.47 -10.91 -7.04
CA PRO A 150 -2.70 -12.03 -7.58
C PRO A 150 -2.63 -12.01 -9.12
N HIS A 151 -3.73 -11.70 -9.78
CA HIS A 151 -3.76 -11.58 -11.24
C HIS A 151 -2.92 -10.40 -11.73
N ALA A 152 -3.03 -9.25 -11.07
CA ALA A 152 -2.24 -8.06 -11.42
C ALA A 152 -0.74 -8.36 -11.38
N LEU A 153 -0.28 -9.06 -10.34
CA LEU A 153 1.13 -9.44 -10.20
C LEU A 153 1.54 -10.48 -11.24
N HIS A 154 0.66 -11.42 -11.56
CA HIS A 154 0.92 -12.41 -12.60
C HIS A 154 1.19 -11.72 -13.94
N VAL A 155 0.37 -10.73 -14.30
CA VAL A 155 0.55 -9.92 -15.51
C VAL A 155 1.83 -9.09 -15.43
N LEU A 156 2.08 -8.44 -14.30
CA LEU A 156 3.28 -7.63 -14.10
C LEU A 156 4.56 -8.46 -14.30
N HIS A 157 4.55 -9.71 -13.87
CA HIS A 157 5.68 -10.61 -13.97
C HIS A 157 5.80 -11.29 -15.36
N GLY A 158 5.05 -10.82 -16.34
CA GLY A 158 5.20 -11.21 -17.74
C GLY A 158 4.25 -12.25 -18.28
N ALA A 159 3.23 -12.63 -17.51
CA ALA A 159 2.21 -13.54 -18.03
C ALA A 159 1.33 -12.84 -19.08
N ARG A 160 0.87 -13.63 -20.06
CA ARG A 160 -0.02 -13.10 -21.09
C ARG A 160 -1.47 -13.16 -20.64
N HIS A 161 -2.23 -12.16 -21.07
CA HIS A 161 -3.68 -12.17 -21.04
C HIS A 161 -4.16 -12.86 -22.30
N ASP A 162 -4.53 -14.08 -22.20
CA ASP A 162 -5.20 -14.78 -23.31
C ASP A 162 -6.58 -15.22 -22.88
#